data_761598d8eead45ba1bd4ac322f5266ee
#
_entry.id   761598d8eead45ba1bd4ac322f5266ee
#
_cell.length_a   1.000
_cell.length_b   1.000
_cell.length_c   1.000
_cell.angle_alpha   90.00
_cell.angle_beta   90.00
_cell.angle_gamma   90.00
#
_symmetry.space_group_name_H-M   'P 1'
#
loop_
_entity.id
_entity.type
_entity.pdbx_description
1 polymer ?
#
loop_
_entity_poly.entity_id
_entity_poly.type
_entity_poly.pdbx_seq_one_letter_code
_entity_poly.pdbx_strand_id
1 'polypeptide(L)'
;MEGQWRAGTESNRTADEFGIWLSQLLDQDGIDKNNINSEENNPSEAVTALPDFWENANKDELLFLFDNLSVTNSLILNNTLINALTLNSLPPQGFEEDEFNHFKIVNLIKLGQRKKAFNMIETLNEKTDYVDTFNLFKLNYYFSTYELSQACDFSNSFNRKESKINENFLLKVDIFCTFLQNKIEEADFLNSLLEEMNDQDDYFQKIFLNLKEPSKSKEDFSLLNYDENSMSLYSAMIRVGEMPLNNKYLMHDPVNFSMPIVLSGSSDISLRLKAAHKAYQQGKFNADSLSALYQTVDFSYDELTNVELEKFNINIEVGMSYLFQKANIQLLPITRVQSLVDFWSYAEKENFGSLAYDISRSLIDKIEPSPELSEHGIEIAKAHIHNSNFELADKWILFAENYQSEDENFVEKIQTIKLLYNLKKSTNDKQFINILLNSDLLKGIHENTIKQEILLTIVSVISENNDKVLSGNRNLLDQRSVPSRYLLSKIKQSSKTNNYGELLLSINISMVDKSWTETHPEHLRIILTALRGIEIEHFFKDVILEILKASEII
;
A
#
# COMPACT_ATOMS: atom_id res chain seq x y z
N MET A 1 4.99 18.42 -21.64
CA MET A 1 4.67 17.92 -23.01
C MET A 1 3.46 17.02 -22.86
N GLU A 2 2.29 17.51 -23.20
CA GLU A 2 1.04 16.76 -23.14
C GLU A 2 1.04 15.69 -24.23
N GLY A 3 1.30 14.44 -23.84
CA GLY A 3 1.11 13.27 -24.70
C GLY A 3 -0.36 12.89 -24.69
N GLN A 4 -1.14 13.42 -25.62
CA GLN A 4 -2.49 12.95 -25.89
C GLN A 4 -2.44 11.50 -26.37
N TRP A 5 -2.86 10.59 -25.54
CA TRP A 5 -3.17 9.24 -25.94
C TRP A 5 -4.52 9.25 -26.68
N ARG A 6 -4.49 9.14 -28.00
CA ARG A 6 -5.70 8.87 -28.80
C ARG A 6 -6.04 7.40 -28.66
N ALA A 7 -7.20 7.10 -28.12
CA ALA A 7 -7.84 5.80 -28.27
C ALA A 7 -8.10 5.57 -29.77
N GLY A 8 -7.53 4.52 -30.30
CA GLY A 8 -7.78 4.09 -31.66
C GLY A 8 -6.49 3.91 -32.47
N THR A 9 -6.25 2.64 -32.83
CA THR A 9 -5.25 2.13 -33.78
C THR A 9 -3.80 2.16 -33.28
N GLU A 10 -3.40 1.04 -32.76
CA GLU A 10 -2.17 0.27 -32.87
C GLU A 10 -1.96 -0.55 -31.57
N SER A 11 -2.60 -1.72 -31.54
CA SER A 11 -2.53 -2.66 -30.41
C SER A 11 -1.30 -3.58 -30.48
N ASN A 12 -0.12 -3.04 -30.83
CA ASN A 12 1.12 -3.81 -30.85
C ASN A 12 2.27 -3.07 -30.16
N ARG A 13 2.04 -2.57 -28.94
CA ARG A 13 3.18 -2.29 -28.07
C ARG A 13 3.54 -3.55 -27.31
N THR A 14 4.79 -3.95 -27.43
CA THR A 14 5.33 -5.11 -26.73
C THR A 14 5.25 -4.89 -25.21
N ALA A 15 5.14 -5.96 -24.42
CA ALA A 15 5.16 -5.91 -22.96
C ALA A 15 6.38 -5.15 -22.42
N ASP A 16 7.48 -5.13 -23.18
CA ASP A 16 8.71 -4.40 -22.87
C ASP A 16 8.57 -2.88 -22.98
N GLU A 17 7.85 -2.38 -24.00
CA GLU A 17 7.60 -0.93 -24.14
C GLU A 17 6.72 -0.40 -23.00
N PHE A 18 5.78 -1.20 -22.50
CA PHE A 18 4.99 -0.85 -21.33
C PHE A 18 5.83 -0.87 -20.05
N GLY A 19 6.69 -1.86 -19.87
CA GLY A 19 7.62 -1.95 -18.74
C GLY A 19 8.56 -0.75 -18.68
N ILE A 20 9.12 -0.35 -19.83
CA ILE A 20 9.99 0.85 -19.95
C ILE A 20 9.20 2.13 -19.68
N TRP A 21 8.01 2.27 -20.25
CA TRP A 21 7.15 3.43 -20.02
C TRP A 21 6.71 3.53 -18.55
N LEU A 22 6.30 2.43 -17.92
CA LEU A 22 5.91 2.39 -16.52
C LEU A 22 7.09 2.69 -15.60
N SER A 23 8.30 2.18 -15.92
CA SER A 23 9.54 2.51 -15.22
C SER A 23 9.84 4.00 -15.31
N GLN A 24 9.70 4.61 -16.50
CA GLN A 24 9.89 6.04 -16.70
C GLN A 24 8.85 6.89 -15.96
N LEU A 25 7.61 6.41 -15.85
CA LEU A 25 6.54 7.09 -15.11
C LEU A 25 6.80 7.04 -13.60
N LEU A 26 7.28 5.91 -13.09
CA LEU A 26 7.67 5.77 -11.69
C LEU A 26 8.94 6.58 -11.34
N ASP A 27 9.85 6.79 -12.32
CA ASP A 27 11.00 7.68 -12.17
C ASP A 27 10.59 9.15 -12.21
N GLN A 28 9.56 9.53 -12.98
CA GLN A 28 9.02 10.90 -12.99
C GLN A 28 8.32 11.24 -11.68
N ASP A 29 7.54 10.33 -11.10
CA ASP A 29 6.98 10.50 -9.74
C ASP A 29 8.07 10.55 -8.65
N GLY A 30 9.27 10.00 -8.93
CA GLY A 30 10.45 10.12 -8.08
C GLY A 30 11.18 11.47 -8.17
N ILE A 31 10.93 12.25 -9.22
CA ILE A 31 11.59 13.56 -9.47
C ILE A 31 10.82 14.73 -8.83
N ASP A 32 9.58 14.55 -8.45
CA ASP A 32 8.84 15.59 -7.75
C ASP A 32 9.28 15.74 -6.27
N LYS A 33 10.60 15.96 -6.10
CA LYS A 33 11.16 16.52 -4.85
C LYS A 33 10.59 17.89 -4.51
N ASN A 34 9.85 18.50 -5.44
CA ASN A 34 9.23 19.81 -5.27
C ASN A 34 7.75 19.73 -4.89
N ASN A 35 7.07 18.58 -5.00
CA ASN A 35 5.66 18.47 -4.61
C ASN A 35 5.45 18.11 -3.13
N ILE A 36 6.49 17.80 -2.38
CA ILE A 36 6.42 17.83 -0.91
C ILE A 36 6.44 19.28 -0.40
N ASN A 37 6.87 20.25 -1.23
CA ASN A 37 6.94 21.66 -0.91
C ASN A 37 5.92 22.54 -1.68
N SER A 38 5.02 22.00 -2.50
CA SER A 38 4.05 22.80 -3.26
C SER A 38 2.70 23.01 -2.56
N GLU A 39 2.48 22.43 -1.37
CA GLU A 39 1.44 22.88 -0.44
C GLU A 39 1.91 24.05 0.46
N GLU A 40 3.16 24.49 0.36
CA GLU A 40 3.76 25.57 1.15
C GLU A 40 3.57 26.99 0.55
N ASN A 41 2.49 27.27 -0.14
CA ASN A 41 2.19 28.66 -0.55
C ASN A 41 0.85 29.19 -0.03
N ASN A 42 0.51 28.86 1.23
CA ASN A 42 -0.40 29.68 2.01
C ASN A 42 0.28 30.07 3.34
N PRO A 43 0.75 31.30 3.51
CA PRO A 43 1.45 31.72 4.71
C PRO A 43 0.46 32.11 5.81
N SER A 44 -0.23 31.15 6.45
CA SER A 44 -0.95 31.38 7.70
C SER A 44 -1.49 30.13 8.44
N GLU A 45 -1.03 28.93 8.17
CA GLU A 45 -1.31 27.83 9.09
C GLU A 45 0.02 27.40 9.75
N ALA A 46 0.06 27.52 11.08
CA ALA A 46 1.18 27.04 11.87
C ALA A 46 1.29 25.53 11.63
N VAL A 47 2.34 25.09 10.92
CA VAL A 47 2.72 23.68 10.81
C VAL A 47 2.94 23.19 12.24
N THR A 48 2.00 22.45 12.79
CA THR A 48 2.17 21.77 14.07
C THR A 48 3.32 20.78 13.87
N ALA A 49 4.45 21.05 14.52
CA ALA A 49 5.62 20.18 14.46
C ALA A 49 5.19 18.78 14.94
N LEU A 50 5.51 17.75 14.16
CA LEU A 50 5.27 16.37 14.57
C LEU A 50 5.99 16.10 15.90
N PRO A 51 5.37 15.37 16.84
CA PRO A 51 6.00 15.05 18.12
C PRO A 51 7.27 14.23 17.90
N ASP A 52 8.24 14.36 18.78
CA ASP A 52 9.39 13.44 18.79
C ASP A 52 8.90 12.06 19.25
N PHE A 53 8.79 11.13 18.29
CA PHE A 53 8.28 9.80 18.57
C PHE A 53 9.20 8.96 19.47
N TRP A 54 10.49 9.29 19.50
CA TRP A 54 11.52 8.43 20.08
C TRP A 54 12.12 8.95 21.40
N GLU A 55 11.85 10.20 21.78
CA GLU A 55 12.46 10.88 22.92
C GLU A 55 12.38 10.06 24.22
N ASN A 56 11.23 9.43 24.48
CA ASN A 56 10.96 8.68 25.72
C ASN A 56 11.10 7.17 25.54
N ALA A 57 11.62 6.69 24.41
CA ALA A 57 11.71 5.28 24.10
C ALA A 57 12.98 4.64 24.71
N ASN A 58 12.89 3.35 25.03
CA ASN A 58 14.00 2.55 25.53
C ASN A 58 14.53 1.60 24.46
N LYS A 59 15.85 1.51 24.30
CA LYS A 59 16.51 0.68 23.29
C LYS A 59 16.08 -0.78 23.34
N ASP A 60 16.17 -1.44 24.49
CA ASP A 60 15.89 -2.88 24.61
C ASP A 60 14.43 -3.18 24.25
N GLU A 61 13.55 -2.29 24.65
CA GLU A 61 12.12 -2.40 24.36
C GLU A 61 11.83 -2.18 22.87
N LEU A 62 12.46 -1.17 22.25
CA LEU A 62 12.32 -0.95 20.81
C LEU A 62 12.82 -2.14 19.99
N LEU A 63 13.98 -2.70 20.32
CA LEU A 63 14.51 -3.88 19.64
C LEU A 63 13.53 -5.06 19.75
N PHE A 64 13.01 -5.32 20.95
CA PHE A 64 12.02 -6.39 21.16
C PHE A 64 10.74 -6.16 20.35
N LEU A 65 10.19 -4.95 20.34
CA LEU A 65 8.97 -4.62 19.59
C LEU A 65 9.21 -4.76 18.08
N PHE A 66 10.33 -4.28 17.57
CA PHE A 66 10.62 -4.36 16.15
C PHE A 66 10.89 -5.78 15.64
N ASP A 67 11.42 -6.66 16.47
CA ASP A 67 11.56 -8.08 16.07
C ASP A 67 10.22 -8.73 15.76
N ASN A 68 9.14 -8.22 16.38
CA ASN A 68 7.77 -8.69 16.19
C ASN A 68 6.94 -7.81 15.25
N LEU A 69 7.53 -6.78 14.63
CA LEU A 69 6.81 -5.86 13.75
C LEU A 69 6.47 -6.53 12.41
N SER A 70 5.25 -6.35 11.97
CA SER A 70 4.75 -6.70 10.64
C SER A 70 3.83 -5.59 10.11
N VAL A 71 3.55 -5.61 8.81
CA VAL A 71 2.62 -4.69 8.18
C VAL A 71 1.19 -5.02 8.62
N THR A 72 0.44 -4.02 9.04
CA THR A 72 -0.98 -4.15 9.43
C THR A 72 -1.91 -3.82 8.26
N ASN A 73 -3.19 -4.13 8.43
CA ASN A 73 -4.21 -3.76 7.44
C ASN A 73 -4.65 -2.28 7.55
N SER A 74 -4.18 -1.53 8.55
CA SER A 74 -4.45 -0.10 8.70
C SER A 74 -3.42 0.73 7.95
N LEU A 75 -3.86 1.45 6.91
CA LEU A 75 -2.99 2.37 6.16
C LEU A 75 -2.54 3.54 7.03
N ILE A 76 -3.42 4.06 7.87
CA ILE A 76 -3.13 5.21 8.74
C ILE A 76 -2.04 4.86 9.75
N LEU A 77 -2.16 3.71 10.43
CA LEU A 77 -1.15 3.25 11.39
C LEU A 77 0.20 2.98 10.72
N ASN A 78 0.19 2.29 9.58
CA ASN A 78 1.42 2.02 8.82
C ASN A 78 2.10 3.30 8.37
N ASN A 79 1.36 4.24 7.77
CA ASN A 79 1.92 5.50 7.28
C ASN A 79 2.48 6.36 8.41
N THR A 80 1.80 6.41 9.56
CA THR A 80 2.27 7.16 10.73
C THR A 80 3.59 6.56 11.27
N LEU A 81 3.68 5.23 11.35
CA LEU A 81 4.91 4.56 11.75
C LEU A 81 6.05 4.78 10.75
N ILE A 82 5.77 4.69 9.44
CA ILE A 82 6.75 4.97 8.39
C ILE A 82 7.25 6.41 8.49
N ASN A 83 6.36 7.37 8.72
CA ASN A 83 6.73 8.77 8.91
C ASN A 83 7.61 8.94 10.16
N ALA A 84 7.26 8.32 11.28
CA ALA A 84 8.08 8.33 12.50
C ALA A 84 9.50 7.79 12.26
N LEU A 85 9.65 6.73 11.45
CA LEU A 85 10.95 6.16 11.09
C LEU A 85 11.76 7.05 10.14
N THR A 86 11.12 7.85 9.31
CA THR A 86 11.80 8.73 8.34
C THR A 86 12.16 10.11 8.90
N LEU A 87 11.54 10.50 10.02
CA LEU A 87 11.86 11.78 10.66
C LEU A 87 13.32 11.83 11.13
N ASN A 88 13.93 13.00 10.97
CA ASN A 88 15.21 13.28 11.57
C ASN A 88 15.01 13.58 13.06
N SER A 89 15.27 12.58 13.90
CA SER A 89 15.10 12.62 15.34
C SER A 89 16.39 12.20 16.05
N LEU A 90 16.60 12.69 17.25
CA LEU A 90 17.71 12.24 18.07
C LEU A 90 17.54 10.76 18.46
N PRO A 91 18.64 10.01 18.61
CA PRO A 91 18.56 8.63 19.08
C PRO A 91 17.99 8.57 20.50
N PRO A 92 17.09 7.61 20.80
CA PRO A 92 16.60 7.41 22.14
C PRO A 92 17.69 6.89 23.08
N GLN A 93 17.42 6.94 24.37
CA GLN A 93 18.37 6.53 25.38
C GLN A 93 18.91 5.10 25.14
N GLY A 94 20.23 4.96 25.08
CA GLY A 94 20.92 3.68 24.90
C GLY A 94 21.30 3.36 23.46
N PHE A 95 20.85 4.14 22.46
CA PHE A 95 21.32 4.02 21.09
C PHE A 95 22.46 5.01 20.80
N GLU A 96 23.45 4.54 20.06
CA GLU A 96 24.35 5.40 19.30
C GLU A 96 23.66 5.86 18.02
N GLU A 97 24.09 6.99 17.44
CA GLU A 97 23.44 7.58 16.26
C GLU A 97 23.44 6.62 15.05
N ASP A 98 24.59 6.01 14.74
CA ASP A 98 24.71 5.05 13.64
C ASP A 98 23.86 3.80 13.85
N GLU A 99 23.80 3.31 15.08
CA GLU A 99 22.97 2.16 15.46
C GLU A 99 21.49 2.48 15.30
N PHE A 100 21.05 3.68 15.70
CA PHE A 100 19.66 4.10 15.55
C PHE A 100 19.27 4.31 14.09
N ASN A 101 20.16 4.86 13.26
CA ASN A 101 19.95 4.98 11.83
C ASN A 101 19.86 3.61 11.16
N HIS A 102 20.75 2.67 11.50
CA HIS A 102 20.66 1.28 11.05
C HIS A 102 19.32 0.65 11.42
N PHE A 103 18.90 0.82 12.66
CA PHE A 103 17.64 0.35 13.18
C PHE A 103 16.44 0.90 12.38
N LYS A 104 16.38 2.21 12.11
CA LYS A 104 15.32 2.82 11.29
C LYS A 104 15.31 2.25 9.87
N ILE A 105 16.47 2.12 9.24
CA ILE A 105 16.62 1.60 7.87
C ILE A 105 16.13 0.17 7.77
N VAL A 106 16.56 -0.73 8.66
CA VAL A 106 16.14 -2.14 8.65
C VAL A 106 14.63 -2.25 8.80
N ASN A 107 14.01 -1.41 9.63
CA ASN A 107 12.57 -1.45 9.81
C ASN A 107 11.78 -0.84 8.65
N LEU A 108 12.30 0.19 8.00
CA LEU A 108 11.74 0.65 6.71
C LEU A 108 11.77 -0.46 5.65
N ILE A 109 12.84 -1.25 5.60
CA ILE A 109 12.93 -2.42 4.70
C ILE A 109 11.88 -3.47 5.06
N LYS A 110 11.73 -3.82 6.34
CA LYS A 110 10.67 -4.75 6.82
C LYS A 110 9.27 -4.26 6.44
N LEU A 111 9.02 -2.96 6.53
CA LEU A 111 7.75 -2.33 6.13
C LEU A 111 7.64 -2.12 4.60
N GLY A 112 8.61 -2.60 3.82
CA GLY A 112 8.62 -2.51 2.36
C GLY A 112 8.93 -1.12 1.80
N GLN A 113 9.38 -0.19 2.62
CA GLN A 113 9.73 1.18 2.23
C GLN A 113 11.17 1.27 1.71
N ARG A 114 11.50 0.41 0.73
CA ARG A 114 12.88 0.27 0.22
C ARG A 114 13.44 1.57 -0.35
N LYS A 115 12.64 2.36 -1.06
CA LYS A 115 13.09 3.66 -1.60
C LYS A 115 13.41 4.65 -0.47
N LYS A 116 12.58 4.72 0.57
CA LYS A 116 12.85 5.59 1.73
C LYS A 116 14.10 5.13 2.48
N ALA A 117 14.27 3.82 2.67
CA ALA A 117 15.48 3.23 3.25
C ALA A 117 16.73 3.55 2.40
N PHE A 118 16.67 3.40 1.08
CA PHE A 118 17.73 3.73 0.16
C PHE A 118 18.12 5.22 0.24
N ASN A 119 17.14 6.11 0.15
CA ASN A 119 17.38 7.55 0.27
C ASN A 119 18.03 7.92 1.61
N MET A 120 17.62 7.26 2.70
CA MET A 120 18.21 7.49 4.01
C MET A 120 19.66 7.03 4.05
N ILE A 121 20.00 5.86 3.48
CA ILE A 121 21.37 5.37 3.39
C ILE A 121 22.26 6.36 2.60
N GLU A 122 21.76 6.94 1.50
CA GLU A 122 22.52 7.91 0.68
C GLU A 122 22.88 9.19 1.45
N THR A 123 22.19 9.49 2.55
CA THR A 123 22.50 10.66 3.41
C THR A 123 23.46 10.34 4.55
N LEU A 124 23.79 9.07 4.79
CA LEU A 124 24.66 8.66 5.87
C LEU A 124 26.14 8.76 5.47
N ASN A 125 27.02 8.90 6.47
CA ASN A 125 28.44 8.83 6.27
C ASN A 125 28.88 7.41 5.89
N GLU A 126 29.85 7.29 4.98
CA GLU A 126 30.39 6.00 4.53
C GLU A 126 31.15 5.23 5.64
N LYS A 127 31.50 5.89 6.74
CA LYS A 127 32.23 5.28 7.86
C LYS A 127 31.25 4.86 8.98
N THR A 128 30.55 3.76 8.75
CA THR A 128 29.67 3.15 9.75
C THR A 128 30.01 1.66 9.91
N ASP A 129 29.77 1.13 11.10
CA ASP A 129 29.94 -0.32 11.37
C ASP A 129 28.94 -1.17 10.56
N TYR A 130 27.90 -0.57 9.98
CA TYR A 130 26.84 -1.21 9.20
C TYR A 130 27.03 -1.12 7.68
N VAL A 131 28.19 -0.69 7.21
CA VAL A 131 28.49 -0.45 5.79
C VAL A 131 28.17 -1.68 4.92
N ASP A 132 28.51 -2.88 5.35
CA ASP A 132 28.24 -4.10 4.58
C ASP A 132 26.74 -4.39 4.46
N THR A 133 25.98 -4.15 5.52
CA THR A 133 24.51 -4.28 5.50
C THR A 133 23.89 -3.29 4.52
N PHE A 134 24.37 -2.06 4.51
CA PHE A 134 23.89 -1.04 3.59
C PHE A 134 24.31 -1.31 2.15
N ASN A 135 25.52 -1.77 1.91
CA ASN A 135 26.00 -2.15 0.58
C ASN A 135 25.21 -3.34 0.01
N LEU A 136 24.97 -4.37 0.82
CA LEU A 136 24.13 -5.50 0.42
C LEU A 136 22.70 -5.04 0.07
N PHE A 137 22.13 -4.16 0.90
CA PHE A 137 20.81 -3.60 0.62
C PHE A 137 20.78 -2.76 -0.66
N LYS A 138 21.80 -1.89 -0.90
CA LYS A 138 21.89 -1.08 -2.13
C LYS A 138 21.97 -1.96 -3.38
N LEU A 139 22.80 -3.01 -3.37
CA LEU A 139 22.86 -3.99 -4.46
C LEU A 139 21.48 -4.62 -4.73
N ASN A 140 20.84 -5.14 -3.68
CA ASN A 140 19.52 -5.73 -3.79
C ASN A 140 18.45 -4.72 -4.23
N TYR A 141 18.57 -3.45 -3.84
CA TYR A 141 17.68 -2.38 -4.29
C TYR A 141 17.83 -2.16 -5.79
N TYR A 142 19.03 -1.93 -6.30
CA TYR A 142 19.29 -1.73 -7.73
C TYR A 142 18.80 -2.91 -8.58
N PHE A 143 19.03 -4.16 -8.16
CA PHE A 143 18.50 -5.32 -8.88
C PHE A 143 16.97 -5.36 -8.87
N SER A 144 16.32 -5.08 -7.75
CA SER A 144 14.87 -5.10 -7.65
C SER A 144 14.19 -4.00 -8.49
N THR A 145 14.83 -2.82 -8.60
CA THR A 145 14.37 -1.71 -9.42
C THR A 145 14.81 -1.81 -10.89
N TYR A 146 15.61 -2.83 -11.22
CA TYR A 146 16.15 -3.06 -12.57
C TYR A 146 17.16 -2.02 -13.03
N GLU A 147 17.83 -1.36 -12.09
CA GLU A 147 18.92 -0.41 -12.34
C GLU A 147 20.25 -1.18 -12.50
N LEU A 148 20.32 -2.01 -13.55
CA LEU A 148 21.37 -3.02 -13.72
C LEU A 148 22.78 -2.42 -13.87
N SER A 149 22.92 -1.29 -14.58
CA SER A 149 24.20 -0.60 -14.72
C SER A 149 24.69 -0.11 -13.36
N GLN A 150 23.82 0.56 -12.60
CA GLN A 150 24.14 1.06 -11.25
C GLN A 150 24.51 -0.09 -10.30
N ALA A 151 23.79 -1.23 -10.37
CA ALA A 151 24.12 -2.40 -9.58
C ALA A 151 25.54 -2.92 -9.85
N CYS A 152 25.91 -3.04 -11.13
CA CYS A 152 27.23 -3.54 -11.54
C CYS A 152 28.34 -2.54 -11.22
N ASP A 153 28.15 -1.26 -11.49
CA ASP A 153 29.11 -0.20 -11.17
C ASP A 153 29.32 -0.10 -9.66
N PHE A 154 28.24 -0.17 -8.88
CA PHE A 154 28.30 -0.16 -7.43
C PHE A 154 29.02 -1.39 -6.87
N SER A 155 28.74 -2.60 -7.38
CA SER A 155 29.44 -3.83 -6.99
C SER A 155 30.95 -3.73 -7.18
N ASN A 156 31.42 -2.99 -8.20
CA ASN A 156 32.82 -2.77 -8.47
C ASN A 156 33.46 -1.68 -7.62
N SER A 157 32.68 -0.83 -6.96
CA SER A 157 33.16 0.36 -6.26
C SER A 157 33.66 0.09 -4.83
N PHE A 158 33.16 -0.94 -4.15
CA PHE A 158 33.54 -1.19 -2.76
C PHE A 158 34.70 -2.19 -2.57
N ASN A 159 35.42 -2.03 -1.47
CA ASN A 159 36.60 -2.84 -1.16
C ASN A 159 36.18 -4.25 -0.67
N ARG A 160 36.19 -5.22 -1.58
CA ARG A 160 35.82 -6.61 -1.27
C ARG A 160 36.69 -7.30 -0.23
N LYS A 161 37.94 -6.88 -0.06
CA LYS A 161 38.85 -7.51 0.92
C LYS A 161 38.46 -7.21 2.37
N GLU A 162 37.78 -6.10 2.58
CA GLU A 162 37.31 -5.65 3.90
C GLU A 162 35.82 -5.96 4.12
N SER A 163 35.08 -6.31 3.06
CA SER A 163 33.65 -6.60 3.12
C SER A 163 33.37 -7.96 3.74
N LYS A 164 32.35 -8.01 4.59
CA LYS A 164 31.79 -9.24 5.19
C LYS A 164 30.60 -9.79 4.41
N ILE A 165 30.26 -9.19 3.26
CA ILE A 165 29.20 -9.71 2.38
C ILE A 165 29.65 -11.08 1.87
N ASN A 166 28.68 -12.01 1.77
CA ASN A 166 28.96 -13.37 1.32
C ASN A 166 29.64 -13.39 -0.05
N GLU A 167 30.80 -14.04 -0.13
CA GLU A 167 31.64 -14.09 -1.33
C GLU A 167 30.91 -14.79 -2.50
N ASN A 168 30.13 -15.85 -2.23
CA ASN A 168 29.34 -16.53 -3.25
C ASN A 168 28.30 -15.58 -3.85
N PHE A 169 27.63 -14.75 -3.01
CA PHE A 169 26.68 -13.76 -3.51
C PHE A 169 27.39 -12.74 -4.42
N LEU A 170 28.54 -12.19 -4.01
CA LEU A 170 29.28 -11.24 -4.82
C LEU A 170 29.77 -11.85 -6.13
N LEU A 171 30.17 -13.12 -6.11
CA LEU A 171 30.56 -13.84 -7.33
C LEU A 171 29.37 -14.05 -8.27
N LYS A 172 28.17 -14.36 -7.75
CA LYS A 172 26.94 -14.41 -8.56
C LYS A 172 26.63 -13.07 -9.22
N VAL A 173 26.82 -11.96 -8.48
CA VAL A 173 26.70 -10.59 -9.04
C VAL A 173 27.69 -10.38 -10.18
N ASP A 174 28.95 -10.78 -10.00
CA ASP A 174 30.00 -10.65 -11.04
C ASP A 174 29.67 -11.46 -12.29
N ILE A 175 29.23 -12.71 -12.12
CA ILE A 175 28.79 -13.57 -13.23
C ILE A 175 27.70 -12.87 -14.04
N PHE A 176 26.67 -12.35 -13.36
CA PHE A 176 25.57 -11.69 -14.03
C PHE A 176 26.00 -10.37 -14.70
N CYS A 177 26.80 -9.54 -14.03
CA CYS A 177 27.32 -8.30 -14.61
C CYS A 177 28.24 -8.54 -15.80
N THR A 178 29.08 -9.58 -15.76
CA THR A 178 29.94 -9.99 -16.88
C THR A 178 29.09 -10.48 -18.06
N PHE A 179 28.04 -11.25 -17.79
CA PHE A 179 27.07 -11.68 -18.79
C PHE A 179 26.40 -10.46 -19.47
N LEU A 180 25.94 -9.46 -18.70
CA LEU A 180 25.33 -8.23 -19.23
C LEU A 180 26.28 -7.43 -20.14
N GLN A 181 27.60 -7.55 -19.93
CA GLN A 181 28.63 -6.96 -20.81
C GLN A 181 28.88 -7.80 -22.08
N ASN A 182 28.10 -8.86 -22.31
CA ASN A 182 28.26 -9.80 -23.41
C ASN A 182 29.60 -10.57 -23.41
N LYS A 183 30.22 -10.75 -22.22
CA LYS A 183 31.45 -11.51 -22.03
C LYS A 183 31.14 -12.92 -21.52
N ILE A 184 30.50 -13.72 -22.38
CA ILE A 184 29.92 -15.02 -21.98
C ILE A 184 31.01 -16.00 -21.48
N GLU A 185 32.18 -16.08 -22.16
CA GLU A 185 33.27 -16.96 -21.77
C GLU A 185 33.84 -16.62 -20.39
N GLU A 186 33.94 -15.33 -20.08
CA GLU A 186 34.42 -14.86 -18.77
C GLU A 186 33.36 -15.15 -17.67
N ALA A 187 32.08 -14.99 -17.97
CA ALA A 187 30.98 -15.35 -17.07
C ALA A 187 30.95 -16.86 -16.79
N ASP A 188 31.20 -17.70 -17.81
CA ASP A 188 31.30 -19.15 -17.64
C ASP A 188 32.49 -19.54 -16.77
N PHE A 189 33.62 -18.88 -16.95
CA PHE A 189 34.79 -19.10 -16.08
C PHE A 189 34.50 -18.76 -14.62
N LEU A 190 33.88 -17.60 -14.36
CA LEU A 190 33.47 -17.21 -13.01
C LEU A 190 32.46 -18.18 -12.42
N ASN A 191 31.54 -18.70 -13.24
CA ASN A 191 30.57 -19.70 -12.78
C ASN A 191 31.25 -21.03 -12.39
N SER A 192 32.30 -21.44 -13.13
CA SER A 192 33.09 -22.61 -12.75
C SER A 192 33.78 -22.44 -11.39
N LEU A 193 34.26 -21.22 -11.08
CA LEU A 193 34.81 -20.92 -9.74
C LEU A 193 33.73 -21.02 -8.66
N LEU A 194 32.51 -20.56 -8.93
CA LEU A 194 31.37 -20.66 -7.99
C LEU A 194 31.04 -22.12 -7.69
N GLU A 195 31.08 -23.01 -8.70
CA GLU A 195 30.89 -24.45 -8.54
C GLU A 195 32.02 -25.09 -7.68
N GLU A 196 33.28 -24.68 -7.88
CA GLU A 196 34.43 -25.13 -7.08
C GLU A 196 34.30 -24.70 -5.61
N MET A 197 33.62 -23.59 -5.31
CA MET A 197 33.32 -23.12 -3.95
C MET A 197 32.20 -23.91 -3.28
N ASN A 198 31.66 -24.96 -3.91
CA ASN A 198 30.55 -25.78 -3.47
C ASN A 198 29.26 -24.97 -3.17
N ASP A 199 28.99 -23.96 -3.97
CA ASP A 199 27.70 -23.29 -3.90
C ASP A 199 26.58 -24.23 -4.36
N GLN A 200 25.60 -24.47 -3.49
CA GLN A 200 24.48 -25.39 -3.74
C GLN A 200 23.23 -24.64 -4.25
N ASP A 201 23.41 -23.50 -4.88
CA ASP A 201 22.32 -22.70 -5.41
C ASP A 201 21.88 -23.16 -6.80
N ASP A 202 21.15 -24.27 -6.83
CA ASP A 202 20.62 -24.85 -8.06
C ASP A 202 19.70 -23.90 -8.82
N TYR A 203 19.07 -22.97 -8.10
CA TYR A 203 18.17 -21.98 -8.70
C TYR A 203 18.94 -20.94 -9.53
N PHE A 204 20.06 -20.41 -8.99
CA PHE A 204 20.95 -19.52 -9.72
C PHE A 204 21.48 -20.21 -10.99
N GLN A 205 21.99 -21.44 -10.87
CA GLN A 205 22.54 -22.17 -12.00
C GLN A 205 21.50 -22.37 -13.11
N LYS A 206 20.27 -22.71 -12.74
CA LYS A 206 19.18 -22.89 -13.70
C LYS A 206 18.83 -21.58 -14.43
N ILE A 207 18.77 -20.46 -13.71
CA ILE A 207 18.51 -19.15 -14.33
C ILE A 207 19.65 -18.77 -15.27
N PHE A 208 20.92 -18.90 -14.83
CA PHE A 208 22.09 -18.57 -15.62
C PHE A 208 22.18 -19.40 -16.91
N LEU A 209 21.90 -20.70 -16.83
CA LEU A 209 21.84 -21.56 -18.01
C LEU A 209 20.78 -21.07 -19.01
N ASN A 210 19.59 -20.70 -18.53
CA ASN A 210 18.54 -20.18 -19.42
C ASN A 210 18.85 -18.81 -20.02
N LEU A 211 19.63 -17.97 -19.31
CA LEU A 211 20.10 -16.71 -19.90
C LEU A 211 21.03 -16.94 -21.08
N LYS A 212 21.88 -17.96 -21.01
CA LYS A 212 22.82 -18.32 -22.09
C LYS A 212 22.13 -19.02 -23.25
N GLU A 213 21.23 -19.94 -22.93
CA GLU A 213 20.52 -20.77 -23.89
C GLU A 213 19.02 -20.67 -23.63
N PRO A 214 18.35 -19.61 -24.15
CA PRO A 214 16.93 -19.45 -23.96
C PRO A 214 16.17 -20.69 -24.42
N SER A 215 15.68 -21.49 -23.48
CA SER A 215 14.91 -22.68 -23.83
C SER A 215 13.55 -22.25 -24.37
N LYS A 216 13.08 -22.95 -25.40
CA LYS A 216 11.74 -22.71 -25.97
C LYS A 216 10.60 -23.12 -25.02
N SER A 217 10.93 -23.77 -23.90
CA SER A 217 9.97 -24.18 -22.88
C SER A 217 9.87 -23.06 -21.81
N LYS A 218 8.68 -22.53 -21.61
CA LYS A 218 8.34 -21.69 -20.45
C LYS A 218 8.28 -22.59 -19.21
N GLU A 219 9.41 -23.15 -18.79
CA GLU A 219 9.46 -23.96 -17.56
C GLU A 219 9.23 -23.06 -16.34
N ASP A 220 8.31 -23.47 -15.50
CA ASP A 220 8.12 -22.85 -14.17
C ASP A 220 9.37 -23.15 -13.32
N PHE A 221 10.16 -22.12 -13.04
CA PHE A 221 11.31 -22.24 -12.15
C PHE A 221 10.81 -22.43 -10.72
N SER A 222 10.71 -23.68 -10.28
CA SER A 222 10.46 -23.95 -8.87
C SER A 222 11.64 -23.46 -8.04
N LEU A 223 11.36 -22.71 -6.96
CA LEU A 223 12.36 -22.33 -5.97
C LEU A 223 12.88 -23.59 -5.25
N LEU A 224 13.94 -24.18 -5.79
CA LEU A 224 14.64 -25.34 -5.20
C LEU A 224 16.04 -24.86 -4.82
N ASN A 225 16.46 -25.10 -3.60
CA ASN A 225 17.80 -24.77 -3.11
C ASN A 225 18.26 -23.38 -3.56
N TYR A 226 17.61 -22.35 -3.08
CA TYR A 226 17.91 -20.95 -3.42
C TYR A 226 18.47 -20.19 -2.22
N ASP A 227 19.26 -19.16 -2.49
CA ASP A 227 19.75 -18.24 -1.49
C ASP A 227 18.76 -17.06 -1.34
N GLU A 228 18.16 -16.92 -0.15
CA GLU A 228 17.20 -15.84 0.13
C GLU A 228 17.78 -14.43 -0.08
N ASN A 229 19.08 -14.25 0.17
CA ASN A 229 19.76 -12.98 -0.03
C ASN A 229 19.91 -12.61 -1.51
N SER A 230 19.83 -13.59 -2.41
CA SER A 230 19.96 -13.43 -3.87
C SER A 230 18.63 -13.23 -4.59
N MET A 231 17.50 -13.19 -3.90
CA MET A 231 16.17 -13.10 -4.53
C MET A 231 16.00 -11.88 -5.45
N SER A 232 16.58 -10.73 -5.11
CA SER A 232 16.54 -9.54 -5.97
C SER A 232 17.39 -9.72 -7.22
N LEU A 233 18.56 -10.35 -7.11
CA LEU A 233 19.41 -10.73 -8.23
C LEU A 233 18.69 -11.69 -9.17
N TYR A 234 18.06 -12.75 -8.65
CA TYR A 234 17.28 -13.70 -9.46
C TYR A 234 16.15 -13.00 -10.20
N SER A 235 15.42 -12.11 -9.54
CA SER A 235 14.35 -11.34 -10.16
C SER A 235 14.85 -10.51 -11.33
N ALA A 236 16.03 -9.91 -11.21
CA ALA A 236 16.68 -9.16 -12.28
C ALA A 236 17.11 -10.07 -13.45
N MET A 237 17.77 -11.19 -13.13
CA MET A 237 18.20 -12.18 -14.13
C MET A 237 17.02 -12.77 -14.92
N ILE A 238 15.92 -13.12 -14.22
CA ILE A 238 14.69 -13.64 -14.81
C ILE A 238 14.09 -12.61 -15.78
N ARG A 239 14.07 -11.34 -15.41
CA ARG A 239 13.55 -10.26 -16.26
C ARG A 239 14.44 -10.01 -17.48
N VAL A 240 15.77 -10.07 -17.35
CA VAL A 240 16.71 -9.99 -18.48
C VAL A 240 16.50 -11.15 -19.47
N GLY A 241 16.21 -12.34 -18.94
CA GLY A 241 15.91 -13.51 -19.77
C GLY A 241 14.48 -13.56 -20.31
N GLU A 242 13.69 -12.50 -20.12
CA GLU A 242 12.27 -12.46 -20.50
C GLU A 242 11.46 -13.66 -19.96
N MET A 243 11.89 -14.19 -18.83
CA MET A 243 11.23 -15.30 -18.15
C MET A 243 10.15 -14.75 -17.20
N PRO A 244 9.06 -15.50 -16.95
CA PRO A 244 8.02 -15.08 -16.03
C PRO A 244 8.48 -15.20 -14.57
N LEU A 245 8.29 -14.16 -13.77
CA LEU A 245 8.28 -14.27 -12.32
C LEU A 245 6.99 -15.00 -11.89
N ASN A 246 7.11 -15.97 -10.99
CA ASN A 246 5.98 -16.76 -10.55
C ASN A 246 5.40 -16.27 -9.21
N ASN A 247 4.23 -16.80 -8.83
CA ASN A 247 3.53 -16.43 -7.60
C ASN A 247 4.33 -16.72 -6.32
N LYS A 248 5.34 -17.59 -6.35
CA LYS A 248 6.16 -17.91 -5.17
C LYS A 248 6.93 -16.70 -4.66
N TYR A 249 7.37 -15.80 -5.55
CA TYR A 249 7.97 -14.52 -5.16
C TYR A 249 7.00 -13.67 -4.34
N LEU A 250 5.76 -13.54 -4.80
CA LEU A 250 4.74 -12.79 -4.09
C LEU A 250 4.32 -13.45 -2.76
N MET A 251 4.33 -14.78 -2.71
CA MET A 251 4.03 -15.54 -1.48
C MET A 251 5.18 -15.47 -0.46
N HIS A 252 6.43 -15.49 -0.94
CA HIS A 252 7.60 -15.43 -0.08
C HIS A 252 7.74 -14.07 0.60
N ASP A 253 7.63 -12.99 -0.16
CA ASP A 253 7.72 -11.63 0.37
C ASP A 253 6.83 -10.67 -0.46
N PRO A 254 5.53 -10.58 -0.14
CA PRO A 254 4.59 -9.73 -0.88
C PRO A 254 4.95 -8.26 -0.77
N VAL A 255 5.70 -7.89 0.28
CA VAL A 255 6.08 -6.51 0.53
C VAL A 255 7.17 -6.04 -0.43
N ASN A 256 8.16 -6.87 -0.72
CA ASN A 256 9.31 -6.49 -1.54
C ASN A 256 9.20 -6.93 -3.01
N PHE A 257 8.45 -7.98 -3.32
CA PHE A 257 8.33 -8.49 -4.69
C PHE A 257 7.08 -8.07 -5.45
N SER A 258 6.16 -7.33 -4.84
CA SER A 258 5.00 -6.78 -5.58
C SER A 258 5.44 -5.95 -6.79
N MET A 259 6.32 -4.97 -6.60
CA MET A 259 6.79 -4.11 -7.70
C MET A 259 7.61 -4.84 -8.78
N PRO A 260 8.61 -5.69 -8.46
CA PRO A 260 9.29 -6.51 -9.46
C PRO A 260 8.36 -7.33 -10.36
N ILE A 261 7.29 -7.90 -9.79
CA ILE A 261 6.29 -8.66 -10.55
C ILE A 261 5.45 -7.74 -11.45
N VAL A 262 4.98 -6.59 -10.94
CA VAL A 262 4.25 -5.59 -11.74
C VAL A 262 5.06 -5.18 -12.96
N LEU A 263 6.36 -4.97 -12.80
CA LEU A 263 7.27 -4.52 -13.85
C LEU A 263 7.74 -5.66 -14.79
N SER A 264 7.45 -6.92 -14.46
CA SER A 264 7.83 -8.07 -15.29
C SER A 264 6.82 -8.28 -16.42
N GLY A 265 7.13 -7.79 -17.63
CA GLY A 265 6.27 -7.91 -18.80
C GLY A 265 5.96 -9.36 -19.19
N SER A 266 6.89 -10.29 -18.93
CA SER A 266 6.75 -11.72 -19.24
C SER A 266 5.89 -12.48 -18.25
N SER A 267 5.60 -11.90 -17.07
CA SER A 267 4.77 -12.52 -16.04
C SER A 267 3.29 -12.51 -16.45
N ASP A 268 2.55 -13.50 -15.98
CA ASP A 268 1.11 -13.59 -16.20
C ASP A 268 0.39 -12.32 -15.73
N ILE A 269 -0.52 -11.81 -16.57
CA ILE A 269 -1.22 -10.54 -16.31
C ILE A 269 -2.05 -10.59 -15.02
N SER A 270 -2.67 -11.73 -14.72
CA SER A 270 -3.42 -11.92 -13.47
C SER A 270 -2.51 -11.80 -12.23
N LEU A 271 -1.31 -12.37 -12.29
CA LEU A 271 -0.31 -12.24 -11.24
C LEU A 271 0.19 -10.80 -11.11
N ARG A 272 0.41 -10.11 -12.23
CA ARG A 272 0.82 -8.69 -12.25
C ARG A 272 -0.24 -7.79 -11.63
N LEU A 273 -1.52 -8.01 -11.95
CA LEU A 273 -2.64 -7.27 -11.34
C LEU A 273 -2.71 -7.52 -9.82
N LYS A 274 -2.61 -8.79 -9.40
CA LYS A 274 -2.58 -9.13 -7.98
C LYS A 274 -1.43 -8.45 -7.25
N ALA A 275 -0.25 -8.44 -7.84
CA ALA A 275 0.91 -7.74 -7.30
C ALA A 275 0.70 -6.21 -7.26
N ALA A 276 0.06 -5.64 -8.30
CA ALA A 276 -0.25 -4.21 -8.38
C ALA A 276 -1.25 -3.78 -7.30
N HIS A 277 -2.29 -4.56 -7.02
CA HIS A 277 -3.20 -4.30 -5.90
C HIS A 277 -2.46 -4.30 -4.56
N LYS A 278 -1.55 -5.27 -4.35
CA LYS A 278 -0.70 -5.29 -3.15
C LYS A 278 0.22 -4.07 -3.07
N ALA A 279 0.85 -3.69 -4.17
CA ALA A 279 1.71 -2.52 -4.25
C ALA A 279 0.92 -1.22 -3.98
N TYR A 280 -0.31 -1.10 -4.50
CA TYR A 280 -1.21 0.02 -4.23
C TYR A 280 -1.57 0.09 -2.73
N GLN A 281 -2.00 -1.01 -2.13
CA GLN A 281 -2.30 -1.09 -0.70
C GLN A 281 -1.11 -0.69 0.19
N GLN A 282 0.11 -0.88 -0.30
CA GLN A 282 1.36 -0.50 0.37
C GLN A 282 1.84 0.93 0.04
N GLY A 283 1.06 1.69 -0.75
CA GLY A 283 1.43 3.03 -1.18
C GLY A 283 2.64 3.10 -2.12
N LYS A 284 2.96 2.01 -2.82
CA LYS A 284 4.10 1.90 -3.75
C LYS A 284 3.70 2.03 -5.22
N PHE A 285 2.42 1.94 -5.50
CA PHE A 285 1.86 2.00 -6.85
C PHE A 285 0.66 2.94 -6.81
N ASN A 286 0.63 3.93 -7.69
CA ASN A 286 -0.42 4.94 -7.71
C ASN A 286 -1.64 4.50 -8.55
N ALA A 287 -2.74 5.22 -8.40
CA ALA A 287 -4.00 4.94 -9.08
C ALA A 287 -3.88 5.05 -10.61
N ASP A 288 -3.14 6.05 -11.12
CA ASP A 288 -2.98 6.27 -12.56
C ASP A 288 -2.20 5.13 -13.22
N SER A 289 -1.12 4.69 -12.59
CA SER A 289 -0.33 3.54 -13.06
C SER A 289 -1.15 2.25 -13.03
N LEU A 290 -1.99 2.06 -11.99
CA LEU A 290 -2.86 0.89 -11.91
C LEU A 290 -3.97 0.93 -12.96
N SER A 291 -4.56 2.10 -13.23
CA SER A 291 -5.55 2.25 -14.30
C SER A 291 -4.95 1.95 -15.68
N ALA A 292 -3.69 2.37 -15.90
CA ALA A 292 -2.95 2.04 -17.12
C ALA A 292 -2.68 0.52 -17.22
N LEU A 293 -2.29 -0.14 -16.12
CA LEU A 293 -2.11 -1.59 -16.11
C LEU A 293 -3.44 -2.33 -16.40
N TYR A 294 -4.56 -1.85 -15.85
CA TYR A 294 -5.87 -2.42 -16.16
C TYR A 294 -6.18 -2.40 -17.66
N GLN A 295 -5.80 -1.33 -18.36
CA GLN A 295 -6.02 -1.19 -19.80
C GLN A 295 -5.14 -2.13 -20.64
N THR A 296 -4.13 -2.78 -20.06
CA THR A 296 -3.30 -3.77 -20.78
C THR A 296 -3.91 -5.17 -20.80
N VAL A 297 -4.97 -5.42 -20.04
CA VAL A 297 -5.69 -6.71 -20.11
C VAL A 297 -6.46 -6.76 -21.40
N ASP A 298 -6.25 -7.82 -22.17
CA ASP A 298 -6.84 -7.98 -23.49
C ASP A 298 -8.29 -8.46 -23.41
N PHE A 299 -9.21 -7.52 -23.53
CA PHE A 299 -10.64 -7.78 -23.73
C PHE A 299 -11.07 -7.21 -25.06
N SER A 300 -11.75 -8.02 -25.84
CA SER A 300 -12.36 -7.56 -27.09
C SER A 300 -13.49 -6.55 -26.81
N TYR A 301 -13.76 -5.67 -27.78
CA TYR A 301 -14.87 -4.73 -27.67
C TYR A 301 -16.22 -5.44 -27.49
N ASP A 302 -16.42 -6.60 -28.11
CA ASP A 302 -17.64 -7.39 -27.96
C ASP A 302 -17.78 -7.96 -26.54
N GLU A 303 -16.69 -8.43 -25.92
CA GLU A 303 -16.69 -8.86 -24.52
C GLU A 303 -17.07 -7.72 -23.59
N LEU A 304 -16.47 -6.53 -23.77
CA LEU A 304 -16.74 -5.37 -22.92
C LEU A 304 -18.17 -4.82 -23.05
N THR A 305 -18.86 -5.06 -24.18
CA THR A 305 -20.19 -4.52 -24.44
C THR A 305 -21.33 -5.53 -24.23
N ASN A 306 -21.11 -6.82 -24.53
CA ASN A 306 -22.16 -7.82 -24.64
C ASN A 306 -22.06 -8.97 -23.65
N VAL A 307 -20.95 -9.07 -22.89
CA VAL A 307 -20.75 -10.16 -21.93
C VAL A 307 -20.89 -9.63 -20.50
N GLU A 308 -21.55 -10.39 -19.65
CA GLU A 308 -21.66 -10.11 -18.22
C GLU A 308 -20.46 -10.72 -17.48
N LEU A 309 -20.00 -10.07 -16.40
CA LEU A 309 -18.82 -10.48 -15.62
C LEU A 309 -18.91 -11.94 -15.14
N GLU A 310 -20.10 -12.38 -14.75
CA GLU A 310 -20.36 -13.72 -14.20
C GLU A 310 -20.10 -14.84 -15.21
N LYS A 311 -20.02 -14.52 -16.50
CA LYS A 311 -19.68 -15.48 -17.56
C LYS A 311 -18.19 -15.74 -17.70
N PHE A 312 -17.36 -14.90 -17.06
CA PHE A 312 -15.93 -15.09 -17.01
C PHE A 312 -15.56 -15.85 -15.71
N ASN A 313 -14.76 -16.91 -15.87
CA ASN A 313 -14.12 -17.57 -14.72
C ASN A 313 -12.77 -16.89 -14.45
N ILE A 314 -12.82 -15.66 -13.89
CA ILE A 314 -11.65 -14.81 -13.67
C ILE A 314 -11.51 -14.48 -12.18
N ASN A 315 -10.28 -14.13 -11.78
CA ASN A 315 -10.03 -13.63 -10.42
C ASN A 315 -10.53 -12.19 -10.24
N ILE A 316 -10.55 -11.74 -8.98
CA ILE A 316 -11.07 -10.42 -8.58
C ILE A 316 -10.37 -9.30 -9.35
N GLU A 317 -9.05 -9.33 -9.43
CA GLU A 317 -8.24 -8.26 -10.02
C GLU A 317 -8.49 -8.12 -11.54
N VAL A 318 -8.66 -9.24 -12.24
CA VAL A 318 -9.03 -9.25 -13.66
C VAL A 318 -10.48 -8.79 -13.83
N GLY A 319 -11.39 -9.19 -12.91
CA GLY A 319 -12.77 -8.71 -12.89
C GLY A 319 -12.87 -7.20 -12.70
N MET A 320 -12.08 -6.64 -11.81
CA MET A 320 -11.97 -5.19 -11.63
C MET A 320 -11.44 -4.49 -12.89
N SER A 321 -10.43 -5.06 -13.53
CA SER A 321 -9.91 -4.54 -14.80
C SER A 321 -10.97 -4.54 -15.91
N TYR A 322 -11.75 -5.62 -16.02
CA TYR A 322 -12.86 -5.72 -16.96
C TYR A 322 -13.90 -4.62 -16.75
N LEU A 323 -14.40 -4.45 -15.51
CA LEU A 323 -15.42 -3.44 -15.20
C LEU A 323 -14.90 -2.01 -15.40
N PHE A 324 -13.64 -1.75 -15.07
CA PHE A 324 -13.01 -0.47 -15.33
C PHE A 324 -12.92 -0.16 -16.82
N GLN A 325 -12.46 -1.12 -17.65
CA GLN A 325 -12.38 -0.94 -19.10
C GLN A 325 -13.78 -0.76 -19.70
N LYS A 326 -14.79 -1.53 -19.23
CA LYS A 326 -16.18 -1.38 -19.64
C LYS A 326 -16.69 0.03 -19.39
N ALA A 327 -16.41 0.63 -18.23
CA ALA A 327 -16.76 2.03 -17.93
C ALA A 327 -15.98 3.03 -18.81
N ASN A 328 -14.70 2.76 -19.04
CA ASN A 328 -13.82 3.66 -19.80
C ASN A 328 -14.23 3.80 -21.28
N ILE A 329 -14.72 2.73 -21.90
CA ILE A 329 -15.15 2.78 -23.32
C ILE A 329 -16.50 3.46 -23.54
N GLN A 330 -17.29 3.71 -22.47
CA GLN A 330 -18.60 4.35 -22.60
C GLN A 330 -18.48 5.82 -23.02
N LEU A 331 -19.19 6.21 -24.07
CA LEU A 331 -19.18 7.58 -24.57
C LEU A 331 -20.25 8.46 -23.89
N LEU A 332 -21.40 7.87 -23.56
CA LEU A 332 -22.51 8.59 -22.96
C LEU A 332 -22.34 8.63 -21.43
N PRO A 333 -22.56 9.79 -20.76
CA PRO A 333 -22.43 9.93 -19.32
C PRO A 333 -23.26 8.90 -18.54
N ILE A 334 -24.50 8.65 -18.95
CA ILE A 334 -25.39 7.71 -18.26
C ILE A 334 -24.85 6.27 -18.28
N THR A 335 -24.42 5.79 -19.42
CA THR A 335 -23.88 4.41 -19.54
C THR A 335 -22.54 4.28 -18.83
N ARG A 336 -21.72 5.34 -18.84
CA ARG A 336 -20.47 5.39 -18.10
C ARG A 336 -20.72 5.29 -16.59
N VAL A 337 -21.63 6.11 -16.07
CA VAL A 337 -21.98 6.11 -14.64
C VAL A 337 -22.55 4.76 -14.20
N GLN A 338 -23.47 4.18 -14.96
CA GLN A 338 -23.98 2.83 -14.69
C GLN A 338 -22.86 1.81 -14.58
N SER A 339 -21.93 1.80 -15.55
CA SER A 339 -20.77 0.90 -15.53
C SER A 339 -19.81 1.19 -14.35
N LEU A 340 -19.66 2.45 -13.94
CA LEU A 340 -18.87 2.82 -12.76
C LEU A 340 -19.54 2.37 -11.46
N VAL A 341 -20.85 2.49 -11.35
CA VAL A 341 -21.60 1.99 -10.18
C VAL A 341 -21.45 0.48 -10.03
N ASP A 342 -21.54 -0.27 -11.15
CA ASP A 342 -21.27 -1.71 -11.15
C ASP A 342 -19.83 -2.01 -10.68
N PHE A 343 -18.86 -1.25 -11.18
CA PHE A 343 -17.46 -1.38 -10.82
C PHE A 343 -17.21 -1.09 -9.32
N TRP A 344 -17.74 0.01 -8.80
CA TRP A 344 -17.61 0.36 -7.39
C TRP A 344 -18.29 -0.67 -6.48
N SER A 345 -19.50 -1.10 -6.84
CA SER A 345 -20.23 -2.11 -6.06
C SER A 345 -19.51 -3.45 -6.03
N TYR A 346 -18.90 -3.86 -7.15
CA TYR A 346 -18.06 -5.06 -7.19
C TYR A 346 -16.82 -4.91 -6.31
N ALA A 347 -16.11 -3.79 -6.44
CA ALA A 347 -14.91 -3.52 -5.68
C ALA A 347 -15.17 -3.38 -4.16
N GLU A 348 -16.30 -2.80 -3.76
CA GLU A 348 -16.66 -2.69 -2.34
C GLU A 348 -16.92 -4.07 -1.71
N LYS A 349 -17.61 -4.97 -2.39
CA LYS A 349 -17.81 -6.36 -1.93
C LYS A 349 -16.50 -7.11 -1.70
N GLU A 350 -15.47 -6.78 -2.48
CA GLU A 350 -14.14 -7.39 -2.42
C GLU A 350 -13.13 -6.59 -1.57
N ASN A 351 -13.60 -5.57 -0.82
CA ASN A 351 -12.76 -4.67 -0.01
C ASN A 351 -11.77 -3.81 -0.78
N PHE A 352 -12.04 -3.52 -2.06
CA PHE A 352 -11.24 -2.65 -2.92
C PHE A 352 -11.95 -1.34 -3.30
N GLY A 353 -12.99 -0.95 -2.57
CA GLY A 353 -13.79 0.25 -2.87
C GLY A 353 -12.95 1.53 -2.96
N SER A 354 -12.05 1.77 -2.01
CA SER A 354 -11.14 2.94 -2.05
C SER A 354 -10.32 2.99 -3.35
N LEU A 355 -9.72 1.86 -3.73
CA LEU A 355 -8.95 1.74 -4.96
C LEU A 355 -9.81 2.04 -6.19
N ALA A 356 -11.04 1.51 -6.24
CA ALA A 356 -11.93 1.73 -7.38
C ALA A 356 -12.34 3.20 -7.54
N TYR A 357 -12.57 3.91 -6.44
CA TYR A 357 -12.84 5.34 -6.47
C TYR A 357 -11.63 6.15 -6.96
N ASP A 358 -10.43 5.83 -6.47
CA ASP A 358 -9.20 6.52 -6.88
C ASP A 358 -8.93 6.36 -8.37
N ILE A 359 -8.94 5.13 -8.91
CA ILE A 359 -8.61 4.88 -10.33
C ILE A 359 -9.68 5.39 -11.30
N SER A 360 -10.93 5.55 -10.84
CA SER A 360 -12.03 6.07 -11.66
C SER A 360 -12.17 7.60 -11.62
N ARG A 361 -11.34 8.29 -10.83
CA ARG A 361 -11.42 9.75 -10.63
C ARG A 361 -11.49 10.51 -11.96
N SER A 362 -10.58 10.22 -12.89
CA SER A 362 -10.54 10.90 -14.20
C SER A 362 -11.77 10.68 -15.07
N LEU A 363 -12.54 9.60 -14.81
CA LEU A 363 -13.76 9.26 -15.54
C LEU A 363 -14.98 10.02 -15.02
N ILE A 364 -14.99 10.41 -13.74
CA ILE A 364 -16.13 11.08 -13.10
C ILE A 364 -15.96 12.60 -12.99
N ASP A 365 -14.74 13.12 -12.90
CA ASP A 365 -14.49 14.56 -12.67
C ASP A 365 -15.10 15.48 -13.72
N LYS A 366 -15.41 14.98 -14.91
CA LYS A 366 -15.99 15.73 -16.04
C LYS A 366 -17.49 15.53 -16.19
N ILE A 367 -18.12 14.75 -15.31
CA ILE A 367 -19.55 14.45 -15.39
C ILE A 367 -20.31 15.48 -14.55
N GLU A 368 -21.18 16.23 -15.21
CA GLU A 368 -22.05 17.23 -14.55
C GLU A 368 -23.42 16.62 -14.21
N PRO A 369 -24.08 17.07 -13.12
CA PRO A 369 -25.41 16.64 -12.78
C PRO A 369 -26.41 16.87 -13.92
N SER A 370 -27.13 15.80 -14.28
CA SER A 370 -28.22 15.86 -15.27
C SER A 370 -29.39 14.99 -14.83
N PRO A 371 -30.64 15.27 -15.28
CA PRO A 371 -31.81 14.49 -14.85
C PRO A 371 -31.68 12.98 -15.10
N GLU A 372 -30.95 12.58 -16.13
CA GLU A 372 -30.70 11.18 -16.49
C GLU A 372 -29.81 10.45 -15.45
N LEU A 373 -29.05 11.22 -14.66
CA LEU A 373 -28.11 10.68 -13.64
C LEU A 373 -28.66 10.78 -12.22
N SER A 374 -29.94 11.16 -12.06
CA SER A 374 -30.55 11.40 -10.75
C SER A 374 -30.50 10.22 -9.80
N GLU A 375 -30.68 9.00 -10.32
CA GLU A 375 -30.62 7.77 -9.55
C GLU A 375 -29.23 7.46 -8.99
N HIS A 376 -28.18 7.98 -9.62
CA HIS A 376 -26.79 7.72 -9.28
C HIS A 376 -26.11 8.87 -8.53
N GLY A 377 -26.85 9.89 -8.16
CA GLY A 377 -26.31 11.10 -7.52
C GLY A 377 -25.56 10.81 -6.21
N ILE A 378 -26.04 9.84 -5.43
CA ILE A 378 -25.44 9.44 -4.15
C ILE A 378 -24.10 8.74 -4.38
N GLU A 379 -24.04 7.78 -5.31
CA GLU A 379 -22.84 7.00 -5.63
C GLU A 379 -21.75 7.90 -6.19
N ILE A 380 -22.11 8.86 -7.06
CA ILE A 380 -21.17 9.84 -7.60
C ILE A 380 -20.67 10.78 -6.50
N ALA A 381 -21.56 11.26 -5.62
CA ALA A 381 -21.18 12.07 -4.47
C ALA A 381 -20.20 11.32 -3.57
N LYS A 382 -20.45 10.04 -3.29
CA LYS A 382 -19.57 9.15 -2.50
C LYS A 382 -18.19 9.07 -3.13
N ALA A 383 -18.09 8.87 -4.45
CA ALA A 383 -16.83 8.82 -5.16
C ALA A 383 -16.04 10.13 -5.06
N HIS A 384 -16.70 11.29 -5.23
CA HIS A 384 -16.06 12.59 -5.06
C HIS A 384 -15.62 12.87 -3.62
N ILE A 385 -16.40 12.47 -2.62
CA ILE A 385 -15.99 12.56 -1.21
C ILE A 385 -14.74 11.72 -0.97
N HIS A 386 -14.70 10.52 -1.54
CA HIS A 386 -13.54 9.63 -1.43
C HIS A 386 -12.28 10.28 -1.98
N ASN A 387 -12.37 10.90 -3.14
CA ASN A 387 -11.30 11.61 -3.82
C ASN A 387 -11.02 13.02 -3.23
N SER A 388 -11.65 13.37 -2.09
CA SER A 388 -11.54 14.68 -1.44
C SER A 388 -11.94 15.87 -2.34
N ASN A 389 -12.71 15.62 -3.41
CA ASN A 389 -13.25 16.66 -4.28
C ASN A 389 -14.59 17.18 -3.71
N PHE A 390 -14.49 17.97 -2.64
CA PHE A 390 -15.65 18.45 -1.88
C PHE A 390 -16.57 19.39 -2.66
N GLU A 391 -16.03 20.11 -3.64
CA GLU A 391 -16.86 21.00 -4.48
C GLU A 391 -17.82 20.22 -5.36
N LEU A 392 -17.33 19.19 -6.05
CA LEU A 392 -18.18 18.32 -6.85
C LEU A 392 -19.09 17.44 -5.99
N ALA A 393 -18.59 16.96 -4.86
CA ALA A 393 -19.41 16.21 -3.92
C ALA A 393 -20.63 17.00 -3.44
N ASP A 394 -20.45 18.29 -3.10
CA ASP A 394 -21.54 19.17 -2.67
C ASP A 394 -22.59 19.37 -3.77
N LYS A 395 -22.15 19.61 -5.02
CA LYS A 395 -23.06 19.69 -6.17
C LYS A 395 -23.90 18.42 -6.34
N TRP A 396 -23.29 17.24 -6.22
CA TRP A 396 -24.00 15.97 -6.38
C TRP A 396 -24.92 15.65 -5.19
N ILE A 397 -24.55 16.01 -3.96
CA ILE A 397 -25.42 15.89 -2.78
C ILE A 397 -26.67 16.75 -2.96
N LEU A 398 -26.49 18.03 -3.31
CA LEU A 398 -27.63 18.94 -3.55
C LEU A 398 -28.52 18.47 -4.69
N PHE A 399 -27.92 17.89 -5.73
CA PHE A 399 -28.68 17.34 -6.84
C PHE A 399 -29.50 16.11 -6.41
N ALA A 400 -28.91 15.18 -5.65
CA ALA A 400 -29.60 14.01 -5.12
C ALA A 400 -30.74 14.37 -4.14
N GLU A 401 -30.58 15.41 -3.32
CA GLU A 401 -31.64 15.88 -2.41
C GLU A 401 -32.91 16.37 -3.12
N ASN A 402 -32.75 16.88 -4.34
CA ASN A 402 -33.87 17.36 -5.14
C ASN A 402 -34.55 16.24 -5.96
N TYR A 403 -34.00 15.03 -5.93
CA TYR A 403 -34.54 13.88 -6.65
C TYR A 403 -35.55 13.12 -5.78
N GLN A 404 -36.71 12.81 -6.37
CA GLN A 404 -37.73 11.98 -5.73
C GLN A 404 -37.52 10.52 -6.15
N SER A 405 -36.84 9.77 -5.29
CA SER A 405 -36.59 8.34 -5.52
C SER A 405 -37.79 7.50 -5.09
N GLU A 406 -38.02 6.38 -5.78
CA GLU A 406 -38.96 5.32 -5.36
C GLU A 406 -38.32 4.41 -4.28
N ASP A 407 -37.00 4.48 -4.04
CA ASP A 407 -36.31 3.73 -2.99
C ASP A 407 -36.65 4.33 -1.60
N GLU A 408 -37.35 3.55 -0.77
CA GLU A 408 -37.71 3.96 0.60
C GLU A 408 -36.49 4.34 1.47
N ASN A 409 -35.31 3.74 1.18
CA ASN A 409 -34.07 3.99 1.90
C ASN A 409 -33.26 5.17 1.34
N PHE A 410 -33.73 5.83 0.27
CA PHE A 410 -32.97 6.89 -0.40
C PHE A 410 -32.66 8.08 0.52
N VAL A 411 -33.60 8.45 1.37
CA VAL A 411 -33.43 9.55 2.34
C VAL A 411 -32.35 9.19 3.36
N GLU A 412 -32.30 7.95 3.82
CA GLU A 412 -31.29 7.46 4.75
C GLU A 412 -29.89 7.44 4.09
N LYS A 413 -29.82 7.01 2.83
CA LYS A 413 -28.56 7.06 2.05
C LYS A 413 -28.05 8.49 1.88
N ILE A 414 -28.92 9.46 1.60
CA ILE A 414 -28.54 10.89 1.54
C ILE A 414 -27.99 11.35 2.89
N GLN A 415 -28.66 11.01 3.99
CA GLN A 415 -28.19 11.41 5.33
C GLN A 415 -26.82 10.82 5.64
N THR A 416 -26.58 9.57 5.28
CA THR A 416 -25.30 8.89 5.45
C THR A 416 -24.20 9.57 4.63
N ILE A 417 -24.45 9.90 3.37
CA ILE A 417 -23.48 10.60 2.51
C ILE A 417 -23.19 12.02 3.02
N LYS A 418 -24.20 12.75 3.48
CA LYS A 418 -24.00 14.07 4.11
C LYS A 418 -23.15 13.98 5.38
N LEU A 419 -23.38 12.94 6.17
CA LEU A 419 -22.57 12.70 7.34
C LEU A 419 -21.12 12.41 6.97
N LEU A 420 -20.87 11.49 6.02
CA LEU A 420 -19.52 11.19 5.52
C LEU A 420 -18.82 12.45 4.98
N TYR A 421 -19.54 13.26 4.19
CA TYR A 421 -19.05 14.55 3.68
C TYR A 421 -18.61 15.48 4.82
N ASN A 422 -19.48 15.68 5.82
CA ASN A 422 -19.20 16.56 6.94
C ASN A 422 -18.05 16.05 7.82
N LEU A 423 -17.98 14.74 8.05
CA LEU A 423 -16.90 14.11 8.81
C LEU A 423 -15.55 14.29 8.10
N LYS A 424 -15.49 14.04 6.80
CA LYS A 424 -14.25 14.20 6.03
C LYS A 424 -13.83 15.67 5.91
N LYS A 425 -14.77 16.58 5.72
CA LYS A 425 -14.51 18.03 5.59
C LYS A 425 -14.18 18.72 6.93
N SER A 426 -14.39 18.05 8.07
CA SER A 426 -14.10 18.65 9.38
C SER A 426 -12.61 19.03 9.50
N THR A 427 -12.36 20.25 9.95
CA THR A 427 -11.02 20.85 10.01
C THR A 427 -10.26 20.52 11.29
N ASN A 428 -10.93 19.99 12.31
CA ASN A 428 -10.30 19.60 13.57
C ASN A 428 -11.11 18.52 14.29
N ASP A 429 -10.47 17.85 15.23
CA ASP A 429 -11.06 16.73 15.99
C ASP A 429 -12.30 17.14 16.80
N LYS A 430 -12.37 18.36 17.32
CA LYS A 430 -13.54 18.83 18.07
C LYS A 430 -14.77 18.91 17.16
N GLN A 431 -14.62 19.46 15.98
CA GLN A 431 -15.70 19.55 14.99
C GLN A 431 -16.14 18.14 14.56
N PHE A 432 -15.17 17.28 14.25
CA PHE A 432 -15.41 15.87 13.88
C PHE A 432 -16.21 15.14 14.96
N ILE A 433 -15.76 15.23 16.23
CA ILE A 433 -16.42 14.62 17.38
C ILE A 433 -17.86 15.13 17.53
N ASN A 434 -18.07 16.45 17.41
CA ASN A 434 -19.41 17.02 17.51
C ASN A 434 -20.35 16.53 16.40
N ILE A 435 -19.86 16.42 15.15
CA ILE A 435 -20.63 15.89 14.03
C ILE A 435 -21.03 14.44 14.31
N LEU A 436 -20.08 13.62 14.74
CA LEU A 436 -20.32 12.19 15.01
C LEU A 436 -21.30 11.97 16.16
N LEU A 437 -21.15 12.68 17.29
CA LEU A 437 -22.04 12.54 18.45
C LEU A 437 -23.47 13.03 18.20
N ASN A 438 -23.65 14.01 17.32
CA ASN A 438 -24.97 14.53 16.95
C ASN A 438 -25.60 13.79 15.75
N SER A 439 -24.92 12.80 15.19
CA SER A 439 -25.45 12.00 14.07
C SER A 439 -26.51 11.00 14.52
N ASP A 440 -27.38 10.64 13.61
CA ASP A 440 -28.41 9.61 13.83
C ASP A 440 -27.88 8.18 13.67
N LEU A 441 -26.57 8.00 13.43
CA LEU A 441 -25.93 6.67 13.27
C LEU A 441 -26.27 5.70 14.40
N LEU A 442 -26.35 6.20 15.64
CA LEU A 442 -26.72 5.37 16.82
C LEU A 442 -28.17 4.90 16.79
N LYS A 443 -29.05 5.56 16.01
CA LYS A 443 -30.48 5.22 15.94
C LYS A 443 -30.77 4.19 14.85
N GLY A 444 -29.99 4.17 13.76
CA GLY A 444 -30.20 3.33 12.58
C GLY A 444 -29.65 1.91 12.68
N ILE A 445 -28.70 1.63 13.61
CA ILE A 445 -28.00 0.34 13.68
C ILE A 445 -28.67 -0.58 14.73
N HIS A 446 -29.91 -0.99 14.47
CA HIS A 446 -30.64 -1.83 15.45
C HIS A 446 -30.41 -3.34 15.30
N GLU A 447 -29.90 -3.83 14.16
CA GLU A 447 -29.85 -5.26 13.85
C GLU A 447 -28.44 -5.87 13.69
N ASN A 448 -27.38 -5.05 13.54
CA ASN A 448 -26.02 -5.55 13.35
C ASN A 448 -25.19 -5.38 14.61
N THR A 449 -24.97 -6.44 15.34
CA THR A 449 -24.26 -6.44 16.63
C THR A 449 -22.82 -5.94 16.50
N ILE A 450 -22.07 -6.27 15.44
CA ILE A 450 -20.66 -5.85 15.27
C ILE A 450 -20.57 -4.35 14.97
N LYS A 451 -21.35 -3.85 14.03
CA LYS A 451 -21.37 -2.41 13.68
C LYS A 451 -21.78 -1.56 14.89
N GLN A 452 -22.78 -2.02 15.64
CA GLN A 452 -23.25 -1.37 16.86
C GLN A 452 -22.15 -1.35 17.94
N GLU A 453 -21.45 -2.45 18.18
CA GLU A 453 -20.36 -2.54 19.17
C GLU A 453 -19.22 -1.60 18.83
N ILE A 454 -18.81 -1.55 17.56
CA ILE A 454 -17.75 -0.64 17.09
C ILE A 454 -18.17 0.81 17.32
N LEU A 455 -19.37 1.19 16.90
CA LEU A 455 -19.85 2.56 17.06
C LEU A 455 -19.99 2.96 18.53
N LEU A 456 -20.56 2.08 19.38
CA LEU A 456 -20.64 2.31 20.81
C LEU A 456 -19.24 2.43 21.45
N THR A 457 -18.28 1.63 21.01
CA THR A 457 -16.88 1.73 21.49
C THR A 457 -16.29 3.08 21.13
N ILE A 458 -16.42 3.54 19.88
CA ILE A 458 -15.96 4.85 19.42
C ILE A 458 -16.62 5.96 20.27
N VAL A 459 -17.95 5.94 20.40
CA VAL A 459 -18.69 6.95 21.18
C VAL A 459 -18.29 6.97 22.64
N SER A 460 -18.04 5.81 23.25
CA SER A 460 -17.59 5.74 24.66
C SER A 460 -16.25 6.44 24.88
N VAL A 461 -15.31 6.24 23.94
CA VAL A 461 -13.98 6.89 24.01
C VAL A 461 -14.11 8.40 23.82
N ILE A 462 -14.94 8.83 22.87
CA ILE A 462 -15.11 10.25 22.52
C ILE A 462 -15.85 11.03 23.62
N SER A 463 -16.93 10.47 24.17
CA SER A 463 -17.79 11.14 25.15
C SER A 463 -17.27 11.07 26.57
N GLU A 464 -16.23 10.27 26.84
CA GLU A 464 -15.72 9.97 28.20
C GLU A 464 -16.79 9.36 29.13
N ASN A 465 -17.90 8.92 28.57
CA ASN A 465 -19.06 8.45 29.33
C ASN A 465 -19.23 6.94 29.16
N ASN A 466 -18.66 6.18 30.09
CA ASN A 466 -18.70 4.72 30.06
C ASN A 466 -20.08 4.12 30.38
N ASP A 467 -20.99 4.87 31.02
CA ASP A 467 -22.26 4.33 31.52
C ASP A 467 -23.27 3.99 30.42
N LYS A 468 -23.25 4.72 29.30
CA LYS A 468 -24.15 4.46 28.17
C LYS A 468 -23.77 3.21 27.37
N VAL A 469 -22.51 2.80 27.40
CA VAL A 469 -21.99 1.65 26.66
C VAL A 469 -22.39 0.34 27.30
N LEU A 470 -22.45 0.30 28.64
CA LEU A 470 -22.80 -0.91 29.38
C LEU A 470 -24.27 -1.30 29.27
N SER A 471 -25.15 -0.39 28.82
CA SER A 471 -26.58 -0.65 28.68
C SER A 471 -27.01 -1.28 27.36
N GLY A 472 -26.16 -1.26 26.33
CA GLY A 472 -26.53 -1.61 24.95
C GLY A 472 -26.22 -3.03 24.50
N ASN A 473 -25.14 -3.64 24.96
CA ASN A 473 -24.73 -4.96 24.48
C ASN A 473 -24.37 -5.93 25.62
N ARG A 474 -25.18 -7.01 25.72
CA ARG A 474 -24.97 -8.09 26.68
C ARG A 474 -24.41 -9.35 26.02
N ASN A 475 -23.52 -9.19 25.02
CA ASN A 475 -22.87 -10.34 24.41
C ASN A 475 -21.84 -10.91 25.39
N LEU A 476 -22.19 -12.02 26.04
CA LEU A 476 -21.34 -12.68 27.05
C LEU A 476 -20.23 -13.53 26.43
N LEU A 477 -20.26 -13.76 25.12
CA LEU A 477 -19.36 -14.68 24.42
C LEU A 477 -18.81 -14.04 23.14
N ASP A 478 -17.89 -13.09 23.30
CA ASP A 478 -17.13 -12.59 22.16
C ASP A 478 -15.99 -13.56 21.82
N GLN A 479 -15.99 -14.08 20.59
CA GLN A 479 -14.98 -15.04 20.12
C GLN A 479 -13.77 -14.37 19.49
N ARG A 480 -13.77 -13.04 19.32
CA ARG A 480 -12.64 -12.31 18.76
C ARG A 480 -11.45 -12.36 19.72
N SER A 481 -10.27 -12.62 19.14
CA SER A 481 -9.05 -12.76 19.94
C SER A 481 -8.60 -11.41 20.55
N VAL A 482 -8.22 -11.42 21.80
CA VAL A 482 -7.60 -10.29 22.47
C VAL A 482 -6.07 -10.47 22.43
N PRO A 483 -5.29 -9.40 22.14
CA PRO A 483 -3.84 -9.46 22.19
C PRO A 483 -3.30 -9.87 23.57
N SER A 484 -2.02 -10.22 23.63
CA SER A 484 -1.37 -10.57 24.88
C SER A 484 -1.51 -9.47 25.95
N ARG A 485 -1.58 -9.88 27.20
CA ARG A 485 -1.64 -8.93 28.33
C ARG A 485 -0.47 -7.94 28.31
N TYR A 486 0.69 -8.38 27.83
CA TYR A 486 1.86 -7.53 27.66
C TYR A 486 1.58 -6.37 26.71
N LEU A 487 1.12 -6.64 25.49
CA LEU A 487 0.81 -5.61 24.49
C LEU A 487 -0.26 -4.61 24.97
N LEU A 488 -1.35 -5.12 25.57
CA LEU A 488 -2.40 -4.24 26.12
C LEU A 488 -1.89 -3.34 27.24
N SER A 489 -1.03 -3.87 28.11
CA SER A 489 -0.40 -3.10 29.17
C SER A 489 0.59 -2.08 28.63
N LYS A 490 1.36 -2.48 27.60
CA LYS A 490 2.34 -1.61 26.94
C LYS A 490 1.67 -0.43 26.24
N ILE A 491 0.60 -0.66 25.49
CA ILE A 491 -0.20 0.41 24.86
C ILE A 491 -0.67 1.43 25.92
N LYS A 492 -1.23 0.95 27.04
CA LYS A 492 -1.69 1.82 28.12
C LYS A 492 -0.56 2.58 28.81
N GLN A 493 0.59 1.94 29.00
CA GLN A 493 1.76 2.55 29.65
C GLN A 493 2.38 3.61 28.74
N SER A 494 2.66 3.27 27.47
CA SER A 494 3.31 4.16 26.51
C SER A 494 2.47 5.40 26.24
N SER A 495 1.14 5.27 26.18
CA SER A 495 0.22 6.41 26.09
C SER A 495 0.34 7.35 27.31
N LYS A 496 0.43 6.80 28.53
CA LYS A 496 0.55 7.62 29.76
C LYS A 496 1.89 8.33 29.90
N THR A 497 2.94 7.77 29.32
CA THR A 497 4.31 8.33 29.40
C THR A 497 4.67 9.14 28.16
N ASN A 498 3.74 9.37 27.25
CA ASN A 498 3.94 10.03 25.95
C ASN A 498 5.09 9.41 25.13
N ASN A 499 5.27 8.08 25.25
CA ASN A 499 6.23 7.33 24.48
C ASN A 499 5.56 6.87 23.16
N TYR A 500 5.46 7.79 22.21
CA TYR A 500 4.68 7.60 21.00
C TYR A 500 5.26 6.54 20.07
N GLY A 501 6.59 6.37 20.03
CA GLY A 501 7.24 5.33 19.22
C GLY A 501 6.86 3.92 19.69
N GLU A 502 7.05 3.62 20.98
CA GLU A 502 6.64 2.32 21.54
C GLU A 502 5.12 2.12 21.46
N LEU A 503 4.34 3.20 21.59
CA LEU A 503 2.88 3.16 21.47
C LEU A 503 2.46 2.70 20.07
N LEU A 504 2.95 3.37 19.02
CA LEU A 504 2.62 3.04 17.63
C LEU A 504 3.06 1.62 17.28
N LEU A 505 4.26 1.20 17.71
CA LEU A 505 4.75 -0.16 17.51
C LEU A 505 3.84 -1.19 18.16
N SER A 506 3.50 -0.98 19.44
CA SER A 506 2.65 -1.91 20.18
C SER A 506 1.25 -2.03 19.57
N ILE A 507 0.69 -0.92 19.07
CA ILE A 507 -0.60 -0.94 18.35
C ILE A 507 -0.45 -1.71 17.04
N ASN A 508 0.56 -1.40 16.21
CA ASN A 508 0.78 -2.11 14.95
C ASN A 508 0.92 -3.63 15.17
N ILE A 509 1.75 -4.06 16.14
CA ILE A 509 1.93 -5.48 16.45
C ILE A 509 0.61 -6.11 16.92
N SER A 510 -0.20 -5.40 17.71
CA SER A 510 -1.48 -5.90 18.21
C SER A 510 -2.55 -6.07 17.14
N MET A 511 -2.37 -5.40 15.98
CA MET A 511 -3.27 -5.40 14.82
C MET A 511 -2.79 -6.28 13.66
N VAL A 512 -1.67 -7.00 13.82
CA VAL A 512 -1.17 -7.90 12.77
C VAL A 512 -2.23 -8.94 12.42
N ASP A 513 -2.46 -9.16 11.12
CA ASP A 513 -3.43 -10.09 10.54
C ASP A 513 -4.89 -9.86 10.98
N LYS A 514 -5.22 -8.68 11.48
CA LYS A 514 -6.58 -8.31 11.90
C LYS A 514 -7.11 -7.13 11.10
N SER A 515 -8.38 -7.18 10.75
CA SER A 515 -9.16 -6.02 10.33
C SER A 515 -9.76 -5.30 11.55
N TRP A 516 -10.24 -4.07 11.34
CA TRP A 516 -10.92 -3.34 12.42
C TRP A 516 -12.20 -4.05 12.90
N THR A 517 -12.91 -4.76 12.01
CA THR A 517 -14.12 -5.53 12.34
C THR A 517 -13.83 -6.79 13.17
N GLU A 518 -12.64 -7.35 13.02
CA GLU A 518 -12.18 -8.52 13.79
C GLU A 518 -11.57 -8.14 15.14
N THR A 519 -11.39 -6.84 15.38
CA THR A 519 -10.82 -6.36 16.64
C THR A 519 -11.83 -6.45 17.77
N HIS A 520 -11.43 -7.07 18.88
CA HIS A 520 -12.27 -7.16 20.09
C HIS A 520 -12.60 -5.75 20.62
N PRO A 521 -13.83 -5.44 21.06
CA PRO A 521 -14.24 -4.10 21.52
C PRO A 521 -13.35 -3.50 22.59
N GLU A 522 -12.91 -4.30 23.57
CA GLU A 522 -12.01 -3.83 24.63
C GLU A 522 -10.62 -3.50 24.07
N HIS A 523 -10.11 -4.26 23.09
CA HIS A 523 -8.87 -3.94 22.42
C HIS A 523 -9.00 -2.64 21.61
N LEU A 524 -10.09 -2.50 20.83
CA LEU A 524 -10.39 -1.27 20.09
C LEU A 524 -10.50 -0.06 21.03
N ARG A 525 -11.17 -0.21 22.17
CA ARG A 525 -11.29 0.84 23.20
C ARG A 525 -9.92 1.26 23.73
N ILE A 526 -9.03 0.31 24.01
CA ILE A 526 -7.67 0.58 24.48
C ILE A 526 -6.87 1.35 23.42
N ILE A 527 -6.93 0.91 22.17
CA ILE A 527 -6.26 1.59 21.04
C ILE A 527 -6.78 3.03 20.93
N LEU A 528 -8.08 3.22 20.79
CA LEU A 528 -8.66 4.55 20.58
C LEU A 528 -8.40 5.49 21.78
N THR A 529 -8.46 4.97 23.00
CA THR A 529 -8.13 5.76 24.18
C THR A 529 -6.67 6.21 24.18
N ALA A 530 -5.76 5.35 23.74
CA ALA A 530 -4.34 5.66 23.65
C ALA A 530 -4.03 6.65 22.51
N LEU A 531 -4.65 6.48 21.35
CA LEU A 531 -4.45 7.35 20.18
C LEU A 531 -5.00 8.77 20.39
N ARG A 532 -6.08 8.91 21.17
CA ARG A 532 -6.66 10.22 21.50
C ARG A 532 -5.67 11.14 22.21
N GLY A 533 -4.66 10.57 22.91
CA GLY A 533 -3.61 11.31 23.59
C GLY A 533 -2.45 11.74 22.69
N ILE A 534 -2.43 11.34 21.42
CA ILE A 534 -1.35 11.71 20.49
C ILE A 534 -1.69 13.04 19.83
N GLU A 535 -0.81 14.03 20.00
CA GLU A 535 -0.97 15.37 19.42
C GLU A 535 -0.48 15.41 17.97
N ILE A 536 -1.07 14.60 17.09
CA ILE A 536 -0.87 14.65 15.63
C ILE A 536 -2.18 15.13 15.03
N GLU A 537 -2.13 16.22 14.27
CA GLU A 537 -3.30 16.80 13.63
C GLU A 537 -4.01 15.77 12.73
N HIS A 538 -5.32 15.70 12.86
CA HIS A 538 -6.20 14.76 12.13
C HIS A 538 -5.98 13.26 12.35
N PHE A 539 -4.92 12.82 13.03
CA PHE A 539 -4.60 11.40 13.16
C PHE A 539 -5.73 10.59 13.80
N PHE A 540 -6.24 11.06 14.94
CA PHE A 540 -7.34 10.39 15.64
C PHE A 540 -8.62 10.32 14.78
N LYS A 541 -8.96 11.43 14.12
CA LYS A 541 -10.06 11.52 13.16
C LYS A 541 -9.91 10.50 12.02
N ASP A 542 -8.72 10.45 11.42
CA ASP A 542 -8.47 9.59 10.25
C ASP A 542 -8.55 8.11 10.61
N VAL A 543 -8.05 7.71 11.80
CA VAL A 543 -8.22 6.35 12.31
C VAL A 543 -9.70 6.01 12.52
N ILE A 544 -10.49 6.91 13.10
CA ILE A 544 -11.94 6.67 13.28
C ILE A 544 -12.64 6.55 11.92
N LEU A 545 -12.31 7.39 10.95
CA LEU A 545 -12.87 7.31 9.60
C LEU A 545 -12.50 5.98 8.93
N GLU A 546 -11.26 5.50 9.08
CA GLU A 546 -10.84 4.20 8.59
C GLU A 546 -11.66 3.06 9.23
N ILE A 547 -11.89 3.12 10.55
CA ILE A 547 -12.70 2.13 11.27
C ILE A 547 -14.16 2.15 10.80
N LEU A 548 -14.77 3.32 10.69
CA LEU A 548 -16.17 3.47 10.27
C LEU A 548 -16.39 2.94 8.84
N LYS A 549 -15.43 3.18 7.94
CA LYS A 549 -15.44 2.64 6.57
C LYS A 549 -15.25 1.13 6.53
N ALA A 550 -14.20 0.62 7.22
CA ALA A 550 -13.92 -0.81 7.26
C ALA A 550 -15.07 -1.62 7.87
N SER A 551 -15.89 -0.96 8.69
CA SER A 551 -17.08 -1.55 9.31
C SER A 551 -18.37 -1.32 8.50
N GLU A 552 -18.29 -0.70 7.32
CA GLU A 552 -19.44 -0.32 6.48
C GLU A 552 -20.53 0.45 7.27
N ILE A 553 -20.10 1.30 8.19
CA ILE A 553 -21.02 2.17 8.95
C ILE A 553 -21.31 3.44 8.15
N ILE A 554 -20.32 3.88 7.37
CA ILE A 554 -20.40 5.05 6.47
C ILE A 554 -19.85 4.72 5.10
#